data_78a753633e627c8a37026fc982ef17ad
#
_entry.id   78a753633e627c8a37026fc982ef17ad
#
_cell.length_a   1.000
_cell.length_b   1.000
_cell.length_c   1.000
_cell.angle_alpha   90.00
_cell.angle_beta   90.00
_cell.angle_gamma   90.00
#
_symmetry.space_group_name_H-M   'P 1'
#
loop_
_entity.id
_entity.type
_entity.pdbx_description
1 polymer ?
#
loop_
_entity_poly.entity_id
_entity_poly.type
_entity_poly.pdbx_seq_one_letter_code
_entity_poly.pdbx_strand_id
1 'polypeptide(L)'
;MKKIIINFLFFTVTAVIILPGCNASKQMSKQQKGAAAGAAGGAALGGIIGNNIGKKGNTVLGALLGAVVGGVAGGLIGDKMDRQAEIIKNEVPGAKVTRVEEGINVTFDENNPDGSKAGVLFATNQFAVSSNSQLALDKLIKVFNQYPETNILVEGHTDNVGTDAYNLSLSQKRAETVGNAIKRAGISPDRLTIKWYGSAQPKVDNSTAENRAANRRVEFAITANDKMKEAAKKDAQKN
;
A
#
# COMPACT_ATOMS: atom_id res chain seq x y z
N MET A 1 -75.92 14.17 -12.99
CA MET A 1 -74.47 14.43 -13.38
C MET A 1 -73.62 13.47 -12.64
N LYS A 2 -73.22 12.34 -13.26
CA LYS A 2 -72.43 11.28 -12.66
C LYS A 2 -70.94 11.51 -13.01
N LYS A 3 -70.09 11.70 -12.00
CA LYS A 3 -68.64 11.78 -12.17
C LYS A 3 -68.04 10.36 -12.22
N ILE A 4 -67.44 10.04 -13.36
CA ILE A 4 -66.74 8.81 -13.58
C ILE A 4 -65.29 9.02 -13.05
N ILE A 5 -64.90 8.23 -12.03
CA ILE A 5 -63.54 8.17 -11.51
C ILE A 5 -62.86 7.03 -12.24
N ILE A 6 -61.85 7.35 -13.03
CA ILE A 6 -61.02 6.37 -13.71
C ILE A 6 -59.82 6.09 -12.77
N ASN A 7 -59.80 4.88 -12.20
CA ASN A 7 -58.66 4.36 -11.45
C ASN A 7 -57.59 3.86 -12.43
N PHE A 8 -56.47 4.55 -12.48
CA PHE A 8 -55.26 4.06 -13.16
C PHE A 8 -54.51 3.11 -12.23
N LEU A 9 -54.57 1.82 -12.54
CA LEU A 9 -53.83 0.76 -11.83
C LEU A 9 -52.42 0.70 -12.40
N PHE A 10 -51.46 1.20 -11.65
CA PHE A 10 -50.02 1.04 -11.98
C PHE A 10 -49.59 -0.37 -11.66
N PHE A 11 -49.36 -1.19 -12.68
CA PHE A 11 -48.77 -2.52 -12.57
C PHE A 11 -47.26 -2.35 -12.56
N THR A 12 -46.63 -2.41 -11.37
CA THR A 12 -45.17 -2.50 -11.25
C THR A 12 -44.75 -3.95 -11.48
N VAL A 13 -44.17 -4.22 -12.64
CA VAL A 13 -43.55 -5.50 -12.94
C VAL A 13 -42.17 -5.52 -12.22
N THR A 14 -42.13 -6.18 -11.09
CA THR A 14 -40.86 -6.48 -10.38
C THR A 14 -40.22 -7.68 -11.08
N ALA A 15 -39.25 -7.45 -11.95
CA ALA A 15 -38.46 -8.48 -12.56
C ALA A 15 -37.49 -9.04 -11.50
N VAL A 16 -37.83 -10.18 -10.89
CA VAL A 16 -36.94 -10.97 -10.07
C VAL A 16 -35.98 -11.70 -10.99
N ILE A 17 -34.74 -11.21 -11.10
CA ILE A 17 -33.66 -11.93 -11.78
C ILE A 17 -33.17 -13.03 -10.84
N ILE A 18 -33.66 -14.25 -11.04
CA ILE A 18 -33.14 -15.45 -10.40
C ILE A 18 -31.82 -15.81 -11.10
N LEU A 19 -30.67 -15.51 -10.48
CA LEU A 19 -29.40 -16.00 -10.93
C LEU A 19 -29.27 -17.47 -10.51
N PRO A 20 -29.02 -18.40 -11.45
CA PRO A 20 -28.74 -19.79 -11.06
C PRO A 20 -27.37 -19.84 -10.36
N GLY A 21 -27.38 -20.24 -9.11
CA GLY A 21 -26.17 -20.52 -8.34
C GLY A 21 -25.41 -21.70 -8.96
N CYS A 22 -24.39 -21.42 -9.74
CA CYS A 22 -23.39 -22.43 -10.09
C CYS A 22 -22.37 -22.53 -8.97
N ASN A 23 -22.45 -23.58 -8.17
CA ASN A 23 -21.37 -24.09 -7.35
C ASN A 23 -20.25 -24.62 -8.27
N ALA A 24 -19.35 -23.73 -8.69
CA ALA A 24 -18.12 -24.11 -9.33
C ALA A 24 -16.97 -23.60 -8.45
N SER A 25 -16.56 -24.42 -7.50
CA SER A 25 -15.28 -24.28 -6.79
C SER A 25 -14.09 -24.61 -7.73
N LYS A 26 -14.03 -23.94 -8.89
CA LYS A 26 -12.82 -23.89 -9.70
C LYS A 26 -11.92 -22.82 -9.08
N GLN A 27 -10.70 -23.21 -8.76
CA GLN A 27 -9.64 -22.28 -8.36
C GLN A 27 -9.50 -21.21 -9.46
N MET A 28 -10.10 -20.06 -9.23
CA MET A 28 -9.98 -18.92 -10.14
C MET A 28 -8.52 -18.48 -10.17
N SER A 29 -7.97 -18.29 -11.34
CA SER A 29 -6.63 -17.70 -11.50
C SER A 29 -6.58 -16.32 -10.85
N LYS A 30 -5.39 -15.86 -10.47
CA LYS A 30 -5.20 -14.52 -9.88
C LYS A 30 -5.75 -13.42 -10.77
N GLN A 31 -5.68 -13.58 -12.10
CA GLN A 31 -6.26 -12.68 -13.10
C GLN A 31 -7.80 -12.65 -13.05
N GLN A 32 -8.45 -13.80 -12.84
CA GLN A 32 -9.90 -13.87 -12.72
C GLN A 32 -10.40 -13.28 -11.40
N LYS A 33 -9.61 -13.39 -10.31
CA LYS A 33 -9.91 -12.73 -9.03
C LYS A 33 -9.82 -11.21 -9.14
N GLY A 34 -8.82 -10.67 -9.87
CA GLY A 34 -8.68 -9.24 -10.14
C GLY A 34 -9.83 -8.69 -10.99
N ALA A 35 -10.26 -9.44 -12.02
CA ALA A 35 -11.37 -9.09 -12.88
C ALA A 35 -12.72 -9.05 -12.14
N ALA A 36 -12.97 -9.99 -11.23
CA ALA A 36 -14.19 -10.05 -10.45
C ALA A 36 -14.28 -8.93 -9.39
N ALA A 37 -13.16 -8.55 -8.78
CA ALA A 37 -13.10 -7.46 -7.80
C ALA A 37 -13.24 -6.07 -8.47
N GLY A 38 -12.70 -5.91 -9.69
CA GLY A 38 -12.74 -4.65 -10.41
C GLY A 38 -14.10 -4.30 -11.03
N ALA A 39 -14.94 -5.30 -11.32
CA ALA A 39 -16.28 -5.08 -11.88
C ALA A 39 -17.31 -4.56 -10.87
N ALA A 40 -17.05 -4.74 -9.56
CA ALA A 40 -18.04 -4.49 -8.50
C ALA A 40 -17.83 -3.21 -7.68
N GLY A 41 -16.84 -2.36 -7.97
CA GLY A 41 -16.78 -1.11 -7.22
C GLY A 41 -15.43 -0.48 -6.95
N GLY A 42 -14.61 -0.24 -7.97
CA GLY A 42 -13.28 0.38 -7.82
C GLY A 42 -13.23 1.79 -7.21
N ALA A 43 -14.33 2.48 -7.03
CA ALA A 43 -14.34 3.84 -6.49
C ALA A 43 -14.70 3.92 -5.00
N ALA A 44 -15.36 2.93 -4.43
CA ALA A 44 -15.86 2.97 -3.05
C ALA A 44 -14.95 2.28 -2.03
N LEU A 45 -14.03 1.40 -2.48
CA LEU A 45 -13.27 0.53 -1.58
C LEU A 45 -11.94 1.11 -1.11
N GLY A 46 -11.30 1.99 -1.88
CA GLY A 46 -10.00 2.58 -1.53
C GLY A 46 -10.00 3.36 -0.19
N GLY A 47 -11.13 4.01 0.13
CA GLY A 47 -11.30 4.70 1.42
C GLY A 47 -11.65 3.78 2.59
N ILE A 48 -12.26 2.62 2.32
CA ILE A 48 -12.74 1.70 3.38
C ILE A 48 -11.64 0.74 3.82
N ILE A 49 -10.77 0.32 2.92
CA ILE A 49 -9.70 -0.64 3.22
C ILE A 49 -8.55 0.01 3.99
N GLY A 50 -8.20 1.27 3.64
CA GLY A 50 -7.22 2.04 4.40
C GLY A 50 -7.57 2.20 5.89
N ASN A 51 -8.86 2.08 6.21
CA ASN A 51 -9.35 2.19 7.60
C ASN A 51 -9.40 0.84 8.33
N ASN A 52 -9.27 -0.29 7.64
CA ASN A 52 -9.48 -1.63 8.20
C ASN A 52 -8.22 -2.52 8.25
N ILE A 53 -7.15 -2.11 7.57
CA ILE A 53 -5.84 -2.80 7.66
C ILE A 53 -5.00 -2.13 8.74
N GLY A 54 -5.27 -2.52 9.98
CA GLY A 54 -4.60 -1.98 11.17
C GLY A 54 -5.40 -0.83 11.78
N LYS A 55 -5.95 -1.10 12.95
CA LYS A 55 -6.72 -0.16 13.77
C LYS A 55 -6.08 1.23 13.78
N LYS A 56 -6.75 2.22 13.18
CA LYS A 56 -6.43 3.66 13.19
C LYS A 56 -4.99 4.01 12.76
N GLY A 57 -4.78 4.30 11.48
CA GLY A 57 -3.53 4.95 11.07
C GLY A 57 -3.09 4.85 9.61
N ASN A 58 -3.50 3.85 8.85
CA ASN A 58 -3.01 3.67 7.47
C ASN A 58 -3.83 4.38 6.39
N THR A 59 -4.42 5.52 6.71
CA THR A 59 -5.26 6.29 5.79
C THR A 59 -4.50 6.80 4.56
N VAL A 60 -3.18 6.97 4.69
CA VAL A 60 -2.35 7.51 3.59
C VAL A 60 -2.01 6.41 2.59
N LEU A 61 -1.72 5.19 3.07
CA LEU A 61 -1.53 4.04 2.19
C LEU A 61 -2.81 3.75 1.38
N GLY A 62 -3.98 3.76 2.04
CA GLY A 62 -5.27 3.60 1.37
C GLY A 62 -5.59 4.71 0.37
N ALA A 63 -5.25 5.96 0.68
CA ALA A 63 -5.47 7.09 -0.23
C ALA A 63 -4.51 7.06 -1.44
N LEU A 64 -3.28 6.57 -1.27
CA LEU A 64 -2.32 6.42 -2.37
C LEU A 64 -2.68 5.23 -3.28
N LEU A 65 -3.27 4.17 -2.72
CA LEU A 65 -3.74 2.99 -3.43
C LEU A 65 -5.10 3.20 -4.12
N GLY A 66 -5.80 4.29 -3.83
CA GLY A 66 -7.19 4.55 -4.22
C GLY A 66 -7.52 4.70 -5.71
N ALA A 67 -6.59 4.37 -6.61
CA ALA A 67 -6.84 4.26 -8.04
C ALA A 67 -6.71 2.81 -8.50
N VAL A 68 -7.61 1.94 -8.02
CA VAL A 68 -7.68 0.54 -8.46
C VAL A 68 -8.04 0.51 -9.95
N VAL A 69 -7.16 -0.02 -10.76
CA VAL A 69 -7.41 -0.31 -12.17
C VAL A 69 -8.10 -1.68 -12.24
N GLY A 70 -9.42 -1.69 -12.29
CA GLY A 70 -10.19 -2.95 -12.31
C GLY A 70 -10.04 -3.76 -13.60
N GLY A 71 -10.51 -5.00 -13.56
CA GLY A 71 -10.56 -5.90 -14.72
C GLY A 71 -9.21 -6.55 -15.07
N VAL A 72 -9.03 -6.88 -16.36
CA VAL A 72 -7.83 -7.56 -16.86
C VAL A 72 -6.57 -6.71 -16.63
N ALA A 73 -6.66 -5.39 -16.79
CA ALA A 73 -5.55 -4.48 -16.54
C ALA A 73 -5.10 -4.50 -15.08
N GLY A 74 -6.02 -4.56 -14.10
CA GLY A 74 -5.69 -4.72 -12.69
C GLY A 74 -4.96 -6.04 -12.40
N GLY A 75 -5.34 -7.13 -13.06
CA GLY A 75 -4.65 -8.41 -12.97
C GLY A 75 -3.18 -8.31 -13.44
N LEU A 76 -2.93 -7.65 -14.58
CA LEU A 76 -1.59 -7.45 -15.12
C LEU A 76 -0.69 -6.60 -14.20
N ILE A 77 -1.27 -5.55 -13.59
CA ILE A 77 -0.57 -4.75 -12.57
C ILE A 77 -0.27 -5.62 -11.36
N GLY A 78 -1.27 -6.35 -10.86
CA GLY A 78 -1.13 -7.26 -9.73
C GLY A 78 0.02 -8.24 -9.89
N ASP A 79 0.13 -8.91 -11.05
CA ASP A 79 1.22 -9.85 -11.34
C ASP A 79 2.61 -9.19 -11.34
N LYS A 80 2.73 -7.95 -11.85
CA LYS A 80 3.99 -7.19 -11.79
C LYS A 80 4.36 -6.81 -10.36
N MET A 81 3.37 -6.36 -9.58
CA MET A 81 3.57 -5.99 -8.18
C MET A 81 3.86 -7.21 -7.30
N ASP A 82 3.26 -8.37 -7.58
CA ASP A 82 3.56 -9.64 -6.87
C ASP A 82 5.02 -10.04 -7.08
N ARG A 83 5.54 -9.99 -8.32
CA ARG A 83 6.94 -10.26 -8.60
C ARG A 83 7.88 -9.28 -7.89
N GLN A 84 7.56 -7.98 -7.89
CA GLN A 84 8.35 -6.99 -7.19
C GLN A 84 8.35 -7.24 -5.68
N ALA A 85 7.19 -7.57 -5.08
CA ALA A 85 7.07 -7.88 -3.66
C ALA A 85 7.90 -9.12 -3.28
N GLU A 86 7.89 -10.15 -4.12
CA GLU A 86 8.67 -11.38 -3.90
C GLU A 86 10.18 -11.11 -3.95
N ILE A 87 10.64 -10.32 -4.92
CA ILE A 87 12.07 -9.91 -5.00
C ILE A 87 12.46 -9.12 -3.75
N ILE A 88 11.67 -8.14 -3.32
CA ILE A 88 11.95 -7.38 -2.10
C ILE A 88 12.03 -8.32 -0.90
N LYS A 89 11.08 -9.23 -0.75
CA LYS A 89 11.02 -10.19 0.36
C LYS A 89 12.25 -11.09 0.41
N ASN A 90 12.77 -11.51 -0.74
CA ASN A 90 13.86 -12.46 -0.83
C ASN A 90 15.24 -11.78 -0.79
N GLU A 91 15.39 -10.59 -1.34
CA GLU A 91 16.68 -9.95 -1.51
C GLU A 91 16.97 -8.86 -0.47
N VAL A 92 15.95 -8.25 0.15
CA VAL A 92 16.13 -7.13 1.08
C VAL A 92 16.09 -7.60 2.53
N PRO A 93 17.23 -7.62 3.24
CA PRO A 93 17.28 -8.10 4.62
C PRO A 93 16.40 -7.28 5.55
N GLY A 94 15.61 -7.96 6.38
CA GLY A 94 14.73 -7.34 7.39
C GLY A 94 13.50 -6.63 6.84
N ALA A 95 13.25 -6.70 5.54
CA ALA A 95 12.03 -6.16 4.97
C ALA A 95 10.82 -7.02 5.33
N LYS A 96 9.82 -6.43 5.97
CA LYS A 96 8.49 -7.02 6.11
C LYS A 96 7.63 -6.53 4.96
N VAL A 97 7.33 -7.42 4.03
CA VAL A 97 6.61 -7.11 2.79
C VAL A 97 5.18 -7.59 2.87
N THR A 98 4.24 -6.71 2.67
CA THR A 98 2.80 -7.02 2.62
C THR A 98 2.21 -6.49 1.33
N ARG A 99 1.48 -7.35 0.60
CA ARG A 99 0.66 -6.91 -0.53
C ARG A 99 -0.63 -6.27 -0.02
N VAL A 100 -0.93 -5.09 -0.52
CA VAL A 100 -2.16 -4.37 -0.21
C VAL A 100 -2.80 -4.00 -1.54
N GLU A 101 -3.82 -4.73 -1.95
CA GLU A 101 -4.45 -4.60 -3.27
C GLU A 101 -3.42 -4.62 -4.42
N GLU A 102 -3.33 -3.56 -5.18
CA GLU A 102 -2.36 -3.40 -6.28
C GLU A 102 -1.05 -2.74 -5.81
N GLY A 103 -0.88 -2.48 -4.51
CA GLY A 103 0.32 -1.88 -3.93
C GLY A 103 1.15 -2.86 -3.10
N ILE A 104 2.34 -2.42 -2.68
CA ILE A 104 3.22 -3.14 -1.78
C ILE A 104 3.53 -2.22 -0.61
N ASN A 105 3.34 -2.71 0.61
CA ASN A 105 3.87 -2.09 1.81
C ASN A 105 5.14 -2.81 2.23
N VAL A 106 6.21 -2.05 2.44
CA VAL A 106 7.48 -2.54 2.99
C VAL A 106 7.76 -1.79 4.27
N THR A 107 7.84 -2.51 5.37
CA THR A 107 8.15 -1.95 6.68
C THR A 107 9.48 -2.50 7.17
N PHE A 108 10.26 -1.63 7.79
CA PHE A 108 11.46 -2.01 8.51
C PHE A 108 11.26 -1.68 9.99
N ASP A 109 11.07 -2.70 10.80
CA ASP A 109 10.96 -2.57 12.25
C ASP A 109 12.38 -2.59 12.87
N GLU A 110 12.51 -2.08 14.10
CA GLU A 110 13.80 -2.02 14.80
C GLU A 110 14.37 -3.41 15.12
N ASN A 111 13.50 -4.42 15.26
CA ASN A 111 13.90 -5.78 15.57
C ASN A 111 13.28 -6.79 14.62
N ASN A 112 14.07 -7.75 14.15
CA ASN A 112 13.57 -8.96 13.52
C ASN A 112 12.90 -9.89 14.54
N PRO A 113 12.04 -10.82 14.10
CA PRO A 113 11.49 -11.85 14.99
C PRO A 113 12.53 -12.72 15.69
N ASP A 114 13.73 -12.83 15.14
CA ASP A 114 14.87 -13.58 15.71
C ASP A 114 15.71 -12.72 16.68
N GLY A 115 15.29 -11.49 17.01
CA GLY A 115 15.99 -10.58 17.89
C GLY A 115 17.18 -9.86 17.24
N SER A 116 17.54 -10.16 15.99
CA SER A 116 18.55 -9.43 15.26
C SER A 116 18.04 -8.05 14.85
N LYS A 117 18.92 -7.05 14.86
CA LYS A 117 18.58 -5.72 14.35
C LYS A 117 18.69 -5.74 12.84
N ALA A 118 17.53 -5.76 12.17
CA ALA A 118 17.48 -5.67 10.73
C ALA A 118 16.54 -4.57 10.30
N GLY A 119 16.87 -3.96 9.23
CA GLY A 119 16.01 -2.97 8.61
C GLY A 119 16.65 -1.60 8.43
N VAL A 120 15.93 -0.65 7.91
CA VAL A 120 16.39 0.75 7.85
C VAL A 120 16.28 1.32 9.25
N LEU A 121 17.34 1.20 10.01
CA LEU A 121 17.36 1.50 11.42
C LEU A 121 18.20 2.71 11.72
N PHE A 122 17.60 3.49 12.54
CA PHE A 122 18.28 4.60 13.19
C PHE A 122 18.51 4.22 14.64
N ALA A 123 19.70 4.50 15.18
CA ALA A 123 19.87 4.41 16.61
C ALA A 123 18.91 5.34 17.34
N THR A 124 18.67 5.08 18.62
CA THR A 124 17.78 5.91 19.45
C THR A 124 18.18 7.39 19.30
N ASN A 125 17.18 8.23 19.01
CA ASN A 125 17.36 9.66 18.77
C ASN A 125 18.29 10.04 17.59
N GLN A 126 18.62 9.09 16.72
CA GLN A 126 19.43 9.36 15.52
C GLN A 126 18.62 9.24 14.24
N PHE A 127 19.14 9.90 13.20
CA PHE A 127 18.61 9.88 11.84
C PHE A 127 19.66 9.44 10.80
N ALA A 128 20.87 9.11 11.24
CA ALA A 128 21.89 8.49 10.39
C ALA A 128 21.57 7.01 10.20
N VAL A 129 21.58 6.54 8.97
CA VAL A 129 21.35 5.12 8.63
C VAL A 129 22.54 4.30 9.10
N SER A 130 22.33 3.21 9.83
CA SER A 130 23.40 2.30 10.25
C SER A 130 23.96 1.55 9.04
N SER A 131 25.17 1.00 9.17
CA SER A 131 25.82 0.26 8.07
C SER A 131 25.00 -0.95 7.60
N ASN A 132 24.35 -1.67 8.52
CA ASN A 132 23.48 -2.80 8.17
C ASN A 132 22.22 -2.32 7.43
N SER A 133 21.67 -1.17 7.83
CA SER A 133 20.53 -0.55 7.20
C SER A 133 20.87 0.00 5.81
N GLN A 134 22.10 0.46 5.61
CA GLN A 134 22.56 0.91 4.30
C GLN A 134 22.52 -0.23 3.29
N LEU A 135 22.96 -1.45 3.67
CA LEU A 135 22.88 -2.62 2.79
C LEU A 135 21.44 -2.96 2.39
N ALA A 136 20.51 -2.93 3.35
CA ALA A 136 19.09 -3.17 3.06
C ALA A 136 18.51 -2.08 2.15
N LEU A 137 18.85 -0.82 2.41
CA LEU A 137 18.41 0.31 1.59
C LEU A 137 18.98 0.24 0.17
N ASP A 138 20.25 -0.10 0.00
CA ASP A 138 20.88 -0.25 -1.31
C ASP A 138 20.24 -1.35 -2.14
N LYS A 139 19.92 -2.49 -1.51
CA LYS A 139 19.19 -3.58 -2.16
C LYS A 139 17.77 -3.15 -2.55
N LEU A 140 17.04 -2.45 -1.68
CA LEU A 140 15.72 -1.92 -1.99
C LEU A 140 15.77 -0.91 -3.15
N ILE A 141 16.75 -0.02 -3.16
CA ILE A 141 16.98 0.93 -4.25
C ILE A 141 17.28 0.20 -5.57
N LYS A 142 18.05 -0.88 -5.54
CA LYS A 142 18.28 -1.71 -6.72
C LYS A 142 16.96 -2.24 -7.29
N VAL A 143 16.06 -2.72 -6.43
CA VAL A 143 14.72 -3.15 -6.87
C VAL A 143 13.92 -1.98 -7.44
N PHE A 144 13.96 -0.78 -6.85
CA PHE A 144 13.28 0.40 -7.39
C PHE A 144 13.78 0.78 -8.78
N ASN A 145 15.06 0.58 -9.09
CA ASN A 145 15.63 0.79 -10.42
C ASN A 145 15.19 -0.29 -11.42
N GLN A 146 14.98 -1.53 -10.98
CA GLN A 146 14.46 -2.61 -11.83
C GLN A 146 12.96 -2.40 -12.19
N TYR A 147 12.23 -1.65 -11.37
CA TYR A 147 10.79 -1.36 -11.55
C TYR A 147 10.54 0.14 -11.71
N PRO A 148 10.97 0.77 -12.84
CA PRO A 148 10.84 2.22 -13.04
C PRO A 148 9.39 2.69 -13.20
N GLU A 149 8.47 1.76 -13.41
CA GLU A 149 7.03 2.04 -13.59
C GLU A 149 6.25 2.07 -12.26
N THR A 150 6.95 2.25 -11.12
CA THR A 150 6.32 2.35 -9.80
C THR A 150 6.62 3.69 -9.14
N ASN A 151 5.67 4.18 -8.34
CA ASN A 151 5.85 5.28 -7.41
C ASN A 151 6.24 4.76 -6.03
N ILE A 152 6.96 5.56 -5.28
CA ILE A 152 7.51 5.24 -3.98
C ILE A 152 7.08 6.33 -3.00
N LEU A 153 6.40 5.96 -1.94
CA LEU A 153 6.16 6.80 -0.78
C LEU A 153 7.05 6.32 0.36
N VAL A 154 7.78 7.24 0.98
CA VAL A 154 8.58 7.00 2.19
C VAL A 154 7.92 7.69 3.36
N GLU A 155 7.63 6.96 4.44
CA GLU A 155 6.95 7.48 5.61
C GLU A 155 7.78 7.26 6.87
N GLY A 156 8.02 8.34 7.63
CA GLY A 156 8.74 8.31 8.90
C GLY A 156 7.80 8.34 10.09
N HIS A 157 8.06 7.47 11.08
CA HIS A 157 7.28 7.36 12.30
C HIS A 157 8.17 7.27 13.55
N THR A 158 7.62 7.65 14.69
CA THR A 158 8.24 7.48 16.01
C THR A 158 7.28 6.76 16.95
N ASP A 159 7.78 6.36 18.10
CA ASP A 159 6.94 6.06 19.25
C ASP A 159 6.43 7.36 19.92
N ASN A 160 5.73 7.23 21.04
CA ASN A 160 5.17 8.35 21.79
C ASN A 160 6.09 8.92 22.88
N VAL A 161 7.37 8.54 22.89
CA VAL A 161 8.31 9.08 23.89
C VAL A 161 8.83 10.44 23.42
N GLY A 162 8.71 11.45 24.28
CA GLY A 162 9.08 12.82 23.99
C GLY A 162 7.89 13.70 23.57
N THR A 163 8.18 14.91 23.14
CA THR A 163 7.14 15.85 22.69
C THR A 163 6.73 15.58 21.24
N ASP A 164 5.50 15.94 20.88
CA ASP A 164 5.00 15.77 19.51
C ASP A 164 5.87 16.55 18.50
N ALA A 165 6.29 17.78 18.84
CA ALA A 165 7.16 18.59 17.99
C ALA A 165 8.53 17.93 17.75
N TYR A 166 9.11 17.33 18.79
CA TYR A 166 10.34 16.58 18.67
C TYR A 166 10.17 15.35 17.78
N ASN A 167 9.14 14.56 18.01
CA ASN A 167 8.82 13.36 17.26
C ASN A 167 8.53 13.66 15.79
N LEU A 168 7.81 14.74 15.50
CA LEU A 168 7.56 15.20 14.14
C LEU A 168 8.86 15.54 13.42
N SER A 169 9.75 16.32 14.06
CA SER A 169 11.07 16.67 13.50
C SER A 169 11.96 15.44 13.31
N LEU A 170 11.97 14.50 14.27
CA LEU A 170 12.77 13.27 14.17
C LEU A 170 12.30 12.38 13.02
N SER A 171 10.99 12.19 12.89
CA SER A 171 10.41 11.41 11.79
C SER A 171 10.67 12.04 10.42
N GLN A 172 10.64 13.38 10.33
CA GLN A 172 11.01 14.13 9.13
C GLN A 172 12.46 13.84 8.72
N LYS A 173 13.41 14.06 9.63
CA LYS A 173 14.84 13.84 9.35
C LYS A 173 15.11 12.41 8.89
N ARG A 174 14.45 11.41 9.48
CA ARG A 174 14.58 10.01 9.10
C ARG A 174 14.05 9.75 7.68
N ALA A 175 12.83 10.19 7.38
CA ALA A 175 12.23 10.04 6.07
C ALA A 175 13.03 10.77 4.98
N GLU A 176 13.50 11.98 5.26
CA GLU A 176 14.35 12.75 4.34
C GLU A 176 15.71 12.10 4.11
N THR A 177 16.33 11.53 5.15
CA THR A 177 17.61 10.80 5.00
C THR A 177 17.48 9.65 4.02
N VAL A 178 16.42 8.84 4.16
CA VAL A 178 16.12 7.74 3.25
C VAL A 178 15.76 8.25 1.86
N GLY A 179 14.88 9.24 1.77
CA GLY A 179 14.48 9.84 0.49
C GLY A 179 15.65 10.45 -0.27
N ASN A 180 16.59 11.08 0.43
CA ASN A 180 17.79 11.64 -0.19
C ASN A 180 18.76 10.54 -0.67
N ALA A 181 18.86 9.40 0.03
CA ALA A 181 19.59 8.26 -0.45
C ALA A 181 19.01 7.70 -1.75
N ILE A 182 17.68 7.57 -1.84
CA ILE A 182 16.96 7.14 -3.03
C ILE A 182 17.21 8.09 -4.21
N LYS A 183 17.12 9.41 -3.97
CA LYS A 183 17.38 10.44 -5.00
C LYS A 183 18.83 10.38 -5.51
N ARG A 184 19.82 10.25 -4.60
CA ARG A 184 21.24 10.14 -4.98
C ARG A 184 21.54 8.90 -5.80
N ALA A 185 20.74 7.84 -5.65
CA ALA A 185 20.84 6.63 -6.45
C ALA A 185 20.17 6.73 -7.83
N GLY A 186 19.72 7.92 -8.25
CA GLY A 186 19.19 8.19 -9.57
C GLY A 186 17.70 7.93 -9.75
N ILE A 187 16.96 7.62 -8.68
CA ILE A 187 15.48 7.52 -8.77
C ILE A 187 14.90 8.91 -9.01
N SER A 188 14.07 9.03 -10.05
CA SER A 188 13.42 10.28 -10.43
C SER A 188 12.61 10.87 -9.26
N PRO A 189 12.74 12.17 -8.95
CA PRO A 189 11.94 12.84 -7.93
C PRO A 189 10.43 12.71 -8.13
N ASP A 190 9.96 12.63 -9.38
CA ASP A 190 8.53 12.49 -9.71
C ASP A 190 7.93 11.17 -9.24
N ARG A 191 8.79 10.17 -9.01
CA ARG A 191 8.40 8.87 -8.47
C ARG A 191 8.40 8.82 -6.94
N LEU A 192 8.96 9.84 -6.28
CA LEU A 192 9.25 9.81 -4.85
C LEU A 192 8.41 10.83 -4.08
N THR A 193 7.65 10.35 -3.13
CA THR A 193 6.96 11.18 -2.13
C THR A 193 7.54 10.88 -0.76
N ILE A 194 7.78 11.91 0.04
CA ILE A 194 8.32 11.77 1.40
C ILE A 194 7.32 12.39 2.37
N LYS A 195 6.93 11.65 3.40
CA LYS A 195 6.02 12.09 4.46
C LYS A 195 6.55 11.70 5.83
N TRP A 196 6.05 12.36 6.85
CA TRP A 196 6.42 12.09 8.24
C TRP A 196 5.26 12.42 9.17
N TYR A 197 5.12 11.66 10.24
CA TYR A 197 3.94 11.72 11.10
C TYR A 197 4.27 11.80 12.60
N GLY A 198 5.57 11.74 12.98
CA GLY A 198 5.94 11.65 14.39
C GLY A 198 5.27 10.43 15.03
N SER A 199 4.68 10.64 16.18
CA SER A 199 3.91 9.65 16.96
C SER A 199 2.43 9.58 16.58
N ALA A 200 1.96 10.41 15.63
CA ALA A 200 0.52 10.56 15.35
C ALA A 200 -0.11 9.33 14.68
N GLN A 201 0.69 8.46 14.06
CA GLN A 201 0.22 7.27 13.38
C GLN A 201 0.91 6.00 13.89
N PRO A 202 0.58 5.54 15.10
CA PRO A 202 1.17 4.34 15.66
C PRO A 202 0.65 3.09 14.93
N LYS A 203 1.56 2.14 14.65
CA LYS A 203 1.23 0.82 14.07
C LYS A 203 0.56 -0.09 15.10
N VAL A 204 1.06 -0.02 16.33
CA VAL A 204 0.54 -0.70 17.52
C VAL A 204 0.45 0.29 18.67
N ASP A 205 -0.21 -0.06 19.78
CA ASP A 205 -0.20 0.79 20.98
C ASP A 205 1.23 0.98 21.51
N ASN A 206 1.46 2.02 22.29
CA ASN A 206 2.80 2.34 22.83
C ASN A 206 3.01 1.81 24.26
N SER A 207 2.27 0.81 24.71
CA SER A 207 2.24 0.34 26.11
C SER A 207 3.52 -0.39 26.50
N THR A 208 4.11 -1.18 25.61
CA THR A 208 5.32 -1.95 25.88
C THR A 208 6.53 -1.41 25.13
N ALA A 209 7.73 -1.82 25.54
CA ALA A 209 8.98 -1.45 24.87
C ALA A 209 9.01 -2.02 23.44
N GLU A 210 8.51 -3.23 23.25
CA GLU A 210 8.44 -3.93 21.97
C GLU A 210 7.48 -3.21 21.00
N ASN A 211 6.32 -2.80 21.51
CA ASN A 211 5.34 -2.04 20.75
C ASN A 211 5.92 -0.67 20.31
N ARG A 212 6.60 0.02 21.23
CA ARG A 212 7.29 1.28 20.89
C ARG A 212 8.37 1.06 19.84
N ALA A 213 9.13 -0.05 19.90
CA ALA A 213 10.11 -0.41 18.88
C ALA A 213 9.45 -0.61 17.50
N ALA A 214 8.29 -1.26 17.45
CA ALA A 214 7.52 -1.43 16.22
C ALA A 214 6.96 -0.10 15.65
N ASN A 215 6.75 0.92 16.50
CA ASN A 215 6.32 2.24 16.08
C ASN A 215 7.47 3.11 15.56
N ARG A 216 8.73 2.88 16.00
CA ARG A 216 9.93 3.55 15.49
C ARG A 216 10.36 2.93 14.17
N ARG A 217 9.77 3.37 13.06
CA ARG A 217 9.92 2.72 11.77
C ARG A 217 9.98 3.71 10.61
N VAL A 218 10.49 3.23 9.49
CA VAL A 218 10.25 3.80 8.18
C VAL A 218 9.46 2.80 7.35
N GLU A 219 8.40 3.27 6.72
CA GLU A 219 7.57 2.49 5.81
C GLU A 219 7.75 2.97 4.38
N PHE A 220 7.60 2.03 3.44
CA PHE A 220 7.54 2.33 2.02
C PHE A 220 6.22 1.81 1.48
N ALA A 221 5.50 2.67 0.76
CA ALA A 221 4.39 2.25 -0.07
C ALA A 221 4.80 2.33 -1.54
N ILE A 222 4.67 1.23 -2.26
CA ILE A 222 5.03 1.13 -3.67
C ILE A 222 3.74 0.91 -4.44
N THR A 223 3.50 1.73 -5.46
CA THR A 223 2.28 1.67 -6.27
C THR A 223 2.60 1.78 -7.75
N ALA A 224 1.72 1.26 -8.60
CA ALA A 224 1.81 1.45 -10.04
C ALA A 224 1.72 2.94 -10.40
N ASN A 225 2.66 3.44 -11.21
CA ASN A 225 2.56 4.79 -11.76
C ASN A 225 1.68 4.79 -13.04
N ASP A 226 1.48 5.96 -13.62
CA ASP A 226 0.59 6.10 -14.78
C ASP A 226 1.11 5.33 -16.00
N LYS A 227 2.43 5.21 -16.17
CA LYS A 227 3.03 4.42 -17.26
C LYS A 227 2.67 2.94 -17.14
N MET A 228 2.76 2.36 -15.94
CA MET A 228 2.34 0.98 -15.71
C MET A 228 0.85 0.79 -15.96
N LYS A 229 0.03 1.72 -15.49
CA LYS A 229 -1.43 1.67 -15.67
C LYS A 229 -1.83 1.76 -17.16
N GLU A 230 -1.22 2.65 -17.91
CA GLU A 230 -1.48 2.78 -19.35
C GLU A 230 -1.01 1.57 -20.16
N ALA A 231 0.17 1.03 -19.84
CA ALA A 231 0.66 -0.20 -20.47
C ALA A 231 -0.29 -1.37 -20.19
N ALA A 232 -0.72 -1.56 -18.96
CA ALA A 232 -1.65 -2.61 -18.60
C ALA A 232 -3.02 -2.47 -19.30
N LYS A 233 -3.53 -1.23 -19.46
CA LYS A 233 -4.77 -0.98 -20.22
C LYS A 233 -4.62 -1.34 -21.69
N LYS A 234 -3.50 -0.97 -22.33
CA LYS A 234 -3.23 -1.30 -23.74
C LYS A 234 -3.12 -2.81 -23.95
N ASP A 235 -2.46 -3.52 -23.03
CA ASP A 235 -2.30 -4.98 -23.13
C ASP A 235 -3.63 -5.70 -22.84
N ALA A 236 -4.47 -5.18 -21.96
CA ALA A 236 -5.81 -5.71 -21.70
C ALA A 236 -6.78 -5.56 -22.89
N GLN A 237 -6.53 -4.62 -23.80
CA GLN A 237 -7.36 -4.40 -25.00
C GLN A 237 -6.97 -5.31 -26.16
N LYS A 238 -5.78 -5.95 -26.11
CA LYS A 238 -5.28 -6.85 -27.16
C LYS A 238 -5.71 -8.31 -26.95
N ASN A 239 -6.19 -8.64 -25.75
CA ASN A 239 -6.68 -9.96 -25.35
C ASN A 239 -8.21 -9.99 -25.24
#